data_eed6036667777dda23bb453acce51e7e
#
_entry.id   eed6036667777dda23bb453acce51e7e
#
_cell.length_a   1.000
_cell.length_b   1.000
_cell.length_c   1.000
_cell.angle_alpha   90.00
_cell.angle_beta   90.00
_cell.angle_gamma   90.00
#
_symmetry.space_group_name_H-M   'P 1'
#
loop_
_entity.id
_entity.type
_entity.pdbx_description
1 polymer ?
#
loop_
_entity_poly.entity_id
_entity_poly.type
_entity_poly.pdbx_seq_one_letter_code
_entity_poly.pdbx_strand_id
1 'polypeptide(L)'
;RYTFLDGLSTNKVDQSCSTVLTTTSAKIIDVVDVIEVGENLAVVGYGPYKENVLAHLQPRILQQNVTIRDISSLNNVYVSTEEYAAIQGITVSKSYLGWIIVSSKNNPLEESMSMDDFTDYRTQHLIPYQGHEITSDVHPFNCGLEHLVHEAKGCYIGQEILTRMKSRG
;
A
#
# COMPACT_ATOMS: atom_id res chain seq x y z
N ARG A 1 -14.18 -9.56 0.22
CA ARG A 1 -12.82 -9.08 -0.10
C ARG A 1 -12.48 -7.77 0.62
N TYR A 2 -13.29 -6.70 0.44
CA TYR A 2 -13.05 -5.42 1.12
C TYR A 2 -13.02 -5.55 2.64
N THR A 3 -14.02 -6.18 3.23
CA THR A 3 -14.12 -6.38 4.69
C THR A 3 -12.90 -7.08 5.28
N PHE A 4 -12.30 -8.01 4.52
CA PHE A 4 -11.07 -8.69 4.94
C PHE A 4 -9.90 -7.72 5.04
N LEU A 5 -9.61 -6.98 3.96
CA LEU A 5 -8.51 -6.01 3.96
C LEU A 5 -8.79 -4.81 4.89
N ASP A 6 -10.04 -4.36 4.95
CA ASP A 6 -10.40 -3.25 5.82
C ASP A 6 -10.09 -3.52 7.28
N GLY A 7 -10.36 -4.74 7.79
CA GLY A 7 -10.00 -5.13 9.16
C GLY A 7 -8.49 -5.27 9.42
N LEU A 8 -7.66 -5.25 8.38
CA LEU A 8 -6.20 -5.41 8.46
C LEU A 8 -5.42 -4.13 8.09
N SER A 9 -6.12 -3.08 7.71
CA SER A 9 -5.56 -1.85 7.13
C SER A 9 -5.91 -0.63 7.96
N THR A 10 -5.06 0.36 7.98
CA THR A 10 -5.30 1.62 8.72
C THR A 10 -6.29 2.54 8.02
N ASN A 11 -6.30 2.54 6.68
CA ASN A 11 -7.26 3.32 5.89
C ASN A 11 -8.53 2.51 5.62
N LYS A 12 -9.61 3.19 5.28
CA LYS A 12 -10.87 2.54 4.88
C LYS A 12 -10.72 1.95 3.48
N VAL A 13 -10.93 0.64 3.38
CA VAL A 13 -10.83 -0.11 2.13
C VAL A 13 -12.24 -0.45 1.63
N ASP A 14 -12.87 0.49 0.95
CA ASP A 14 -14.17 0.33 0.27
C ASP A 14 -14.09 0.63 -1.23
N GLN A 15 -12.93 1.09 -1.68
CA GLN A 15 -12.55 1.34 -3.08
C GLN A 15 -11.02 1.23 -3.20
N SER A 16 -10.47 1.49 -4.40
CA SER A 16 -9.02 1.59 -4.57
C SER A 16 -8.44 2.71 -3.69
N CYS A 17 -7.41 2.40 -2.93
CA CYS A 17 -6.77 3.35 -2.01
C CYS A 17 -5.38 2.89 -1.58
N SER A 18 -4.55 3.84 -1.13
CA SER A 18 -3.35 3.52 -0.35
C SER A 18 -3.70 3.31 1.12
N THR A 19 -3.05 2.37 1.76
CA THR A 19 -3.24 2.06 3.18
C THR A 19 -1.97 1.50 3.81
N VAL A 20 -1.90 1.53 5.14
CA VAL A 20 -0.79 0.94 5.89
C VAL A 20 -1.24 -0.38 6.52
N LEU A 21 -0.42 -1.41 6.38
CA LEU A 21 -0.53 -2.64 7.13
C LEU A 21 0.37 -2.52 8.37
N THR A 22 -0.19 -2.78 9.54
CA THR A 22 0.53 -2.64 10.81
C THR A 22 0.48 -3.91 11.65
N THR A 23 1.48 -4.07 12.50
CA THR A 23 1.50 -5.06 13.57
C THR A 23 0.51 -4.68 14.68
N THR A 24 0.29 -5.56 15.65
CA THR A 24 -0.49 -5.26 16.86
C THR A 24 0.09 -4.12 17.70
N SER A 25 1.40 -3.88 17.59
CA SER A 25 2.08 -2.72 18.20
C SER A 25 2.07 -1.47 17.31
N ALA A 26 1.26 -1.47 16.24
CA ALA A 26 1.14 -0.39 15.26
C ALA A 26 2.43 -0.03 14.49
N LYS A 27 3.43 -0.91 14.50
CA LYS A 27 4.60 -0.78 13.65
C LYS A 27 4.25 -1.11 12.21
N ILE A 28 4.84 -0.40 11.26
CA ILE A 28 4.57 -0.60 9.83
C ILE A 28 5.08 -1.96 9.37
N ILE A 29 4.24 -2.69 8.65
CA ILE A 29 4.64 -3.88 7.89
C ILE A 29 4.95 -3.47 6.46
N ASP A 30 4.03 -2.73 5.82
CA ASP A 30 4.22 -2.09 4.52
C ASP A 30 3.16 -1.01 4.30
N VAL A 31 3.41 -0.12 3.37
CA VAL A 31 2.39 0.75 2.76
C VAL A 31 2.03 0.13 1.42
N VAL A 32 0.76 -0.17 1.25
CA VAL A 32 0.27 -0.88 0.06
C VAL A 32 -0.82 -0.08 -0.65
N ASP A 33 -0.86 -0.21 -1.96
CA ASP A 33 -1.98 0.24 -2.77
C ASP A 33 -2.94 -0.94 -3.01
N VAL A 34 -4.18 -0.78 -2.60
CA VAL A 34 -5.27 -1.72 -2.90
C VAL A 34 -5.99 -1.22 -4.13
N ILE A 35 -6.03 -2.03 -5.17
CA ILE A 35 -6.55 -1.64 -6.49
C ILE A 35 -7.67 -2.61 -6.89
N GLU A 36 -8.80 -2.06 -7.30
CA GLU A 36 -9.89 -2.85 -7.88
C GLU A 36 -9.53 -3.31 -9.28
N VAL A 37 -9.59 -4.64 -9.51
CA VAL A 37 -9.35 -5.26 -10.81
C VAL A 37 -10.49 -6.25 -11.09
N GLY A 38 -11.53 -5.79 -11.73
CA GLY A 38 -12.77 -6.57 -11.92
C GLY A 38 -13.35 -7.04 -10.59
N GLU A 39 -13.53 -8.34 -10.43
CA GLU A 39 -14.04 -8.92 -9.17
C GLU A 39 -12.94 -9.16 -8.11
N ASN A 40 -11.69 -8.80 -8.37
CA ASN A 40 -10.57 -9.01 -7.47
C ASN A 40 -10.06 -7.69 -6.88
N LEU A 41 -9.23 -7.81 -5.85
CA LEU A 41 -8.39 -6.72 -5.35
C LEU A 41 -6.94 -7.11 -5.57
N ALA A 42 -6.18 -6.26 -6.25
CA ALA A 42 -4.74 -6.34 -6.26
C ALA A 42 -4.18 -5.56 -5.06
N VAL A 43 -3.20 -6.14 -4.38
CA VAL A 43 -2.44 -5.47 -3.32
C VAL A 43 -1.03 -5.28 -3.85
N VAL A 44 -0.65 -4.03 -4.05
CA VAL A 44 0.66 -3.64 -4.56
C VAL A 44 1.46 -3.06 -3.40
N GLY A 45 2.56 -3.68 -3.06
CA GLY A 45 3.45 -3.27 -1.98
C GLY A 45 4.91 -3.26 -2.42
N TYR A 46 5.80 -2.98 -1.48
CA TYR A 46 7.23 -2.94 -1.73
C TYR A 46 7.80 -4.38 -1.81
N GLY A 47 8.44 -4.70 -2.93
CA GLY A 47 8.92 -6.05 -3.20
C GLY A 47 9.73 -6.70 -2.06
N PRO A 48 10.71 -6.02 -1.45
CA PRO A 48 11.45 -6.54 -0.31
C PRO A 48 10.61 -6.85 0.94
N TYR A 49 9.41 -6.26 1.10
CA TYR A 49 8.52 -6.50 2.23
C TYR A 49 7.43 -7.55 1.95
N LYS A 50 7.40 -8.10 0.75
CA LYS A 50 6.38 -9.05 0.29
C LYS A 50 6.13 -10.19 1.27
N GLU A 51 7.18 -10.84 1.73
CA GLU A 51 7.04 -11.99 2.64
C GLU A 51 6.41 -11.58 3.99
N ASN A 52 6.70 -10.39 4.49
CA ASN A 52 6.09 -9.85 5.71
C ASN A 52 4.59 -9.56 5.48
N VAL A 53 4.23 -9.05 4.32
CA VAL A 53 2.83 -8.82 3.93
C VAL A 53 2.07 -10.13 3.84
N LEU A 54 2.63 -11.15 3.16
CA LEU A 54 2.00 -12.46 3.06
C LEU A 54 1.87 -13.12 4.44
N ALA A 55 2.91 -13.06 5.27
CA ALA A 55 2.88 -13.59 6.65
C ALA A 55 1.85 -12.86 7.54
N HIS A 56 1.55 -11.60 7.22
CA HIS A 56 0.51 -10.83 7.92
C HIS A 56 -0.90 -11.22 7.44
N LEU A 57 -1.11 -11.39 6.16
CA LEU A 57 -2.44 -11.59 5.58
C LEU A 57 -2.90 -13.06 5.66
N GLN A 58 -2.06 -14.01 5.27
CA GLN A 58 -2.45 -15.42 5.11
C GLN A 58 -3.03 -16.08 6.38
N PRO A 59 -2.41 -15.94 7.58
CA PRO A 59 -2.93 -16.57 8.78
C PRO A 59 -4.28 -16.01 9.28
N ARG A 60 -4.71 -14.88 8.71
CA ARG A 60 -5.96 -14.19 9.07
C ARG A 60 -7.14 -14.56 8.19
N ILE A 61 -6.92 -15.41 7.18
CA ILE A 61 -7.98 -16.06 6.42
C ILE A 61 -8.50 -17.21 7.28
N LEU A 62 -9.60 -16.98 8.00
CA LEU A 62 -10.20 -18.00 8.88
C LEU A 62 -11.37 -18.70 8.16
N GLN A 63 -12.52 -18.04 8.10
CA GLN A 63 -13.75 -18.57 7.50
C GLN A 63 -14.21 -17.74 6.29
N GLN A 64 -13.46 -16.69 5.94
CA GLN A 64 -13.78 -15.84 4.79
C GLN A 64 -13.47 -16.59 3.49
N ASN A 65 -14.34 -16.42 2.50
CA ASN A 65 -14.07 -16.90 1.14
C ASN A 65 -13.07 -15.95 0.44
N VAL A 66 -11.81 -16.03 0.86
CA VAL A 66 -10.70 -15.24 0.35
C VAL A 66 -9.56 -16.16 -0.05
N THR A 67 -8.98 -15.91 -1.22
CA THR A 67 -7.76 -16.58 -1.69
C THR A 67 -6.72 -15.52 -2.04
N ILE A 68 -5.50 -15.69 -1.56
CA ILE A 68 -4.36 -14.83 -1.87
C ILE A 68 -3.45 -15.56 -2.86
N ARG A 69 -3.09 -14.88 -3.95
CA ARG A 69 -2.13 -15.38 -4.94
C ARG A 69 -1.03 -14.35 -5.15
N ASP A 70 0.21 -14.76 -5.05
CA ASP A 70 1.34 -13.95 -5.50
C ASP A 70 1.43 -14.00 -7.02
N ILE A 71 1.27 -12.85 -7.65
CA ILE A 71 1.36 -12.67 -9.10
C ILE A 71 2.50 -11.72 -9.49
N SER A 72 3.43 -11.44 -8.58
CA SER A 72 4.55 -10.51 -8.79
C SER A 72 5.43 -10.91 -9.98
N SER A 73 5.59 -12.22 -10.23
CA SER A 73 6.37 -12.72 -11.36
C SER A 73 5.72 -12.46 -12.72
N LEU A 74 4.43 -12.14 -12.77
CA LEU A 74 3.65 -11.94 -13.99
C LEU A 74 3.51 -10.47 -14.38
N ASN A 75 3.83 -9.56 -13.46
CA ASN A 75 3.55 -8.14 -13.62
C ASN A 75 4.79 -7.28 -13.35
N ASN A 76 4.83 -6.11 -13.98
CA ASN A 76 5.67 -4.99 -13.63
C ASN A 76 4.83 -3.93 -12.90
N VAL A 77 5.44 -3.23 -11.96
CA VAL A 77 4.83 -2.12 -11.24
C VAL A 77 5.71 -0.89 -11.44
N TYR A 78 5.08 0.22 -11.81
CA TYR A 78 5.72 1.50 -12.02
C TYR A 78 5.05 2.57 -11.16
N VAL A 79 5.79 3.61 -10.84
CA VAL A 79 5.28 4.82 -10.19
C VAL A 79 5.31 5.95 -11.22
N SER A 80 4.24 6.74 -11.26
CA SER A 80 4.21 7.99 -12.01
C SER A 80 3.90 9.16 -11.07
N THR A 81 4.59 10.27 -11.26
CA THR A 81 4.34 11.51 -10.50
C THR A 81 3.14 12.28 -11.05
N GLU A 82 2.73 11.96 -12.27
CA GLU A 82 1.58 12.55 -12.95
C GLU A 82 0.54 11.48 -13.30
N GLU A 83 -0.70 11.91 -13.54
CA GLU A 83 -1.76 11.01 -13.95
C GLU A 83 -1.40 10.31 -15.25
N TYR A 84 -1.43 8.99 -15.22
CA TYR A 84 -1.17 8.16 -16.39
C TYR A 84 -2.50 7.76 -17.04
N ALA A 85 -2.60 7.93 -18.36
CA ALA A 85 -3.80 7.57 -19.09
C ALA A 85 -4.06 6.07 -19.04
N ALA A 86 -5.29 5.68 -18.66
CA ALA A 86 -5.70 4.28 -18.69
C ALA A 86 -5.75 3.80 -20.15
N ILE A 87 -4.98 2.77 -20.46
CA ILE A 87 -4.96 2.10 -21.76
C ILE A 87 -5.23 0.60 -21.58
N GLN A 88 -5.66 -0.06 -22.63
CA GLN A 88 -5.96 -1.48 -22.58
C GLN A 88 -4.76 -2.32 -22.13
N GLY A 89 -4.98 -3.21 -21.17
CA GLY A 89 -3.93 -4.09 -20.62
C GLY A 89 -3.07 -3.46 -19.53
N ILE A 90 -3.38 -2.23 -19.11
CA ILE A 90 -2.68 -1.51 -18.05
C ILE A 90 -3.69 -1.12 -16.97
N THR A 91 -3.37 -1.37 -15.72
CA THR A 91 -4.13 -0.92 -14.56
C THR A 91 -3.45 0.30 -13.96
N VAL A 92 -4.21 1.38 -13.77
CA VAL A 92 -3.73 2.63 -13.18
C VAL A 92 -4.57 2.94 -11.95
N SER A 93 -3.93 3.35 -10.87
CA SER A 93 -4.61 3.78 -9.65
C SER A 93 -3.86 4.92 -8.98
N LYS A 94 -4.61 5.82 -8.34
CA LYS A 94 -4.00 6.85 -7.48
C LYS A 94 -3.32 6.18 -6.29
N SER A 95 -2.16 6.71 -5.91
CA SER A 95 -1.30 6.20 -4.83
C SER A 95 -0.81 7.36 -3.97
N TYR A 96 -0.34 7.06 -2.76
CA TYR A 96 0.38 8.03 -1.94
C TYR A 96 1.70 8.48 -2.58
N LEU A 97 2.25 7.69 -3.50
CA LEU A 97 3.45 8.02 -4.31
C LEU A 97 3.14 8.90 -5.54
N GLY A 98 1.87 9.18 -5.81
CA GLY A 98 1.36 9.78 -7.04
C GLY A 98 0.41 8.80 -7.73
N TRP A 99 0.89 8.01 -8.67
CA TRP A 99 0.11 7.00 -9.39
C TRP A 99 0.87 5.68 -9.46
N ILE A 100 0.16 4.57 -9.27
CA ILE A 100 0.69 3.22 -9.51
C ILE A 100 0.16 2.71 -10.84
N ILE A 101 1.06 2.16 -11.62
CA ILE A 101 0.76 1.56 -12.93
C ILE A 101 1.21 0.10 -12.88
N VAL A 102 0.29 -0.81 -13.16
CA VAL A 102 0.56 -2.24 -13.24
C VAL A 102 0.37 -2.72 -14.66
N SER A 103 1.41 -3.33 -15.23
CA SER A 103 1.37 -3.94 -16.55
C SER A 103 1.87 -5.38 -16.51
N SER A 104 1.45 -6.19 -17.50
CA SER A 104 2.01 -7.53 -17.68
C SER A 104 3.51 -7.46 -17.98
N LYS A 105 4.26 -8.47 -17.53
CA LYS A 105 5.68 -8.67 -17.94
C LYS A 105 5.88 -8.68 -19.46
N ASN A 106 4.86 -9.10 -20.21
CA ASN A 106 4.89 -9.13 -21.68
C ASN A 106 4.59 -7.75 -22.32
N ASN A 107 4.23 -6.77 -21.51
CA ASN A 107 3.94 -5.39 -21.97
C ASN A 107 4.69 -4.39 -21.07
N PRO A 108 6.03 -4.35 -21.11
CA PRO A 108 6.81 -3.40 -20.31
C PRO A 108 6.60 -1.98 -20.80
N LEU A 109 6.61 -1.03 -19.86
CA LEU A 109 6.58 0.39 -20.15
C LEU A 109 8.01 0.96 -20.15
N GLU A 110 8.22 2.02 -20.91
CA GLU A 110 9.47 2.77 -20.85
C GLU A 110 9.52 3.61 -19.56
N GLU A 111 10.65 3.56 -18.89
CA GLU A 111 10.94 4.38 -17.72
C GLU A 111 11.58 5.69 -18.17
N SER A 112 11.03 6.82 -17.75
CA SER A 112 11.53 8.16 -18.10
C SER A 112 12.21 8.87 -16.94
N MET A 113 12.13 8.33 -15.73
CA MET A 113 12.66 8.89 -14.50
C MET A 113 13.65 7.91 -13.87
N SER A 114 14.83 8.38 -13.48
CA SER A 114 15.77 7.59 -12.70
C SER A 114 15.35 7.49 -11.23
N MET A 115 15.96 6.57 -10.48
CA MET A 115 15.75 6.48 -9.02
C MET A 115 16.25 7.72 -8.29
N ASP A 116 17.28 8.39 -8.80
CA ASP A 116 17.80 9.63 -8.23
C ASP A 116 16.81 10.77 -8.44
N ASP A 117 16.25 10.93 -9.65
CA ASP A 117 15.20 11.92 -9.92
C ASP A 117 13.95 11.68 -9.09
N PHE A 118 13.56 10.41 -8.93
CA PHE A 118 12.43 10.05 -8.06
C PHE A 118 12.74 10.38 -6.60
N THR A 119 13.96 10.15 -6.14
CA THR A 119 14.38 10.48 -4.78
C THR A 119 14.34 11.98 -4.54
N ASP A 120 14.80 12.78 -5.49
CA ASP A 120 14.71 14.24 -5.42
C ASP A 120 13.25 14.71 -5.38
N TYR A 121 12.42 14.17 -6.28
CA TYR A 121 10.98 14.48 -6.32
C TYR A 121 10.29 14.15 -5.00
N ARG A 122 10.43 12.91 -4.47
CA ARG A 122 9.77 12.50 -3.25
C ARG A 122 10.23 13.31 -2.04
N THR A 123 11.50 13.68 -1.99
CA THR A 123 12.08 14.48 -0.92
C THR A 123 11.52 15.91 -0.93
N GLN A 124 11.44 16.53 -2.09
CA GLN A 124 10.82 17.86 -2.25
C GLN A 124 9.34 17.87 -1.87
N HIS A 125 8.63 16.78 -2.10
CA HIS A 125 7.19 16.65 -1.79
C HIS A 125 6.92 15.98 -0.44
N LEU A 126 7.95 15.70 0.36
CA LEU A 126 7.85 15.04 1.67
C LEU A 126 7.11 13.68 1.61
N ILE A 127 7.33 12.93 0.53
CA ILE A 127 6.75 11.60 0.34
C ILE A 127 7.68 10.55 0.96
N PRO A 128 7.26 9.84 2.01
CA PRO A 128 8.08 8.78 2.62
C PRO A 128 8.15 7.56 1.70
N TYR A 129 9.26 6.83 1.76
CA TYR A 129 9.49 5.67 0.93
C TYR A 129 10.03 4.48 1.74
N GLN A 130 9.70 3.26 1.31
CA GLN A 130 10.13 2.04 1.96
C GLN A 130 11.65 1.90 1.94
N GLY A 131 12.20 1.42 3.06
CA GLY A 131 13.65 1.29 3.26
C GLY A 131 14.36 2.60 3.61
N HIS A 132 13.64 3.72 3.63
CA HIS A 132 14.12 5.03 4.05
C HIS A 132 13.35 5.48 5.30
N GLU A 133 12.29 6.27 5.14
CA GLU A 133 11.46 6.73 6.26
C GLU A 133 10.47 5.64 6.71
N ILE A 134 10.04 4.77 5.79
CA ILE A 134 9.12 3.66 6.07
C ILE A 134 9.94 2.41 6.40
N THR A 135 9.99 2.06 7.68
CA THR A 135 10.67 0.87 8.20
C THR A 135 9.78 0.13 9.20
N SER A 136 10.19 -1.09 9.57
CA SER A 136 9.48 -1.91 10.58
C SER A 136 9.56 -1.34 12.01
N ASP A 137 10.33 -0.30 12.25
CA ASP A 137 10.56 0.28 13.58
C ASP A 137 9.75 1.55 13.82
N VAL A 138 9.04 2.06 12.79
CA VAL A 138 8.27 3.29 12.87
C VAL A 138 6.76 3.03 12.88
N HIS A 139 6.02 4.01 13.37
CA HIS A 139 4.57 4.07 13.26
C HIS A 139 4.17 5.02 12.10
N PRO A 140 2.99 4.89 11.51
CA PRO A 140 2.53 5.77 10.43
C PRO A 140 2.65 7.26 10.75
N PHE A 141 2.33 7.67 11.98
CA PHE A 141 2.41 9.07 12.42
C PHE A 141 3.84 9.61 12.54
N ASN A 142 4.86 8.74 12.61
CA ASN A 142 6.25 9.17 12.72
C ASN A 142 6.94 9.42 11.37
N CYS A 143 6.28 9.09 10.27
CA CYS A 143 6.86 9.21 8.94
C CYS A 143 5.94 9.88 7.91
N GLY A 144 4.97 10.70 8.36
CA GLY A 144 4.13 11.50 7.46
C GLY A 144 3.00 10.73 6.79
N LEU A 145 2.56 9.60 7.35
CA LEU A 145 1.50 8.75 6.79
C LEU A 145 0.16 8.87 7.54
N GLU A 146 -0.04 9.91 8.34
CA GLU A 146 -1.28 10.15 9.07
C GLU A 146 -2.51 10.22 8.16
N HIS A 147 -2.36 10.71 6.94
CA HIS A 147 -3.42 10.78 5.94
C HIS A 147 -3.88 9.40 5.44
N LEU A 148 -3.11 8.34 5.70
CA LEU A 148 -3.45 6.95 5.42
C LEU A 148 -4.03 6.22 6.64
N VAL A 149 -4.28 6.92 7.74
CA VAL A 149 -4.93 6.40 8.95
C VAL A 149 -6.32 7.01 9.08
N HIS A 150 -7.35 6.21 8.81
CA HIS A 150 -8.73 6.67 8.85
C HIS A 150 -9.23 6.80 10.30
N GLU A 151 -9.77 7.96 10.67
CA GLU A 151 -10.13 8.28 12.06
C GLU A 151 -11.39 7.57 12.57
N ALA A 152 -12.34 7.30 11.68
CA ALA A 152 -13.68 6.86 12.03
C ALA A 152 -14.10 5.55 11.35
N LYS A 153 -13.15 4.70 10.95
CA LYS A 153 -13.47 3.37 10.43
C LYS A 153 -13.65 2.35 11.57
N GLY A 154 -14.11 1.15 11.23
CA GLY A 154 -14.20 0.02 12.15
C GLY A 154 -12.84 -0.45 12.70
N CYS A 155 -12.85 -1.47 13.54
CA CYS A 155 -11.63 -1.98 14.17
C CYS A 155 -10.62 -2.53 13.14
N TYR A 156 -9.35 -2.27 13.38
CA TYR A 156 -8.24 -2.82 12.62
C TYR A 156 -7.01 -3.10 13.52
N ILE A 157 -6.05 -3.85 13.01
CA ILE A 157 -4.85 -4.22 13.76
C ILE A 157 -3.98 -2.98 14.02
N GLY A 158 -3.59 -2.78 15.29
CA GLY A 158 -2.77 -1.64 15.72
C GLY A 158 -3.57 -0.38 16.07
N GLN A 159 -4.88 -0.37 15.88
CA GLN A 159 -5.74 0.81 16.08
C GLN A 159 -5.61 1.41 17.50
N GLU A 160 -5.59 0.57 18.54
CA GLU A 160 -5.51 1.06 19.92
C GLU A 160 -4.27 1.94 20.16
N ILE A 161 -3.12 1.50 19.67
CA ILE A 161 -1.86 2.24 19.80
C ILE A 161 -1.94 3.55 19.00
N LEU A 162 -2.39 3.51 17.74
CA LEU A 162 -2.51 4.70 16.89
C LEU A 162 -3.49 5.72 17.47
N THR A 163 -4.64 5.27 17.97
CA THR A 163 -5.60 6.17 18.62
C THR A 163 -5.00 6.83 19.86
N ARG A 164 -4.25 6.08 20.64
CA ARG A 164 -3.57 6.60 21.85
C ARG A 164 -2.46 7.58 21.48
N MET A 165 -1.68 7.31 20.44
CA MET A 165 -0.66 8.24 19.93
C MET A 165 -1.29 9.56 19.51
N LYS A 166 -2.37 9.51 18.73
CA LYS A 166 -3.08 10.71 18.25
C LYS A 166 -3.67 11.54 19.40
N SER A 167 -4.17 10.90 20.45
CA SER A 167 -4.76 11.61 21.58
C SER A 167 -3.75 12.30 22.50
N ARG A 168 -2.46 11.96 22.39
CA ARG A 168 -1.37 12.47 23.23
C ARG A 168 -0.43 13.43 22.50
N GLY A 169 -0.49 13.48 21.18
CA GLY A 169 0.31 14.34 20.32
C GLY A 169 -0.37 15.62 20.02
#